data_69500d02268ceed8d5ea3295a2cfa82f
#
_entry.id   69500d02268ceed8d5ea3295a2cfa82f
#
_cell.length_a   1.000
_cell.length_b   1.000
_cell.length_c   1.000
_cell.angle_alpha   90.00
_cell.angle_beta   90.00
_cell.angle_gamma   90.00
#
_symmetry.space_group_name_H-M   'P 1'
#
loop_
_entity.id
_entity.type
_entity.pdbx_description
1 polymer ?
#
loop_
_entity_poly.entity_id
_entity_poly.type
_entity_poly.pdbx_seq_one_letter_code
_entity_poly.pdbx_strand_id
1 'polypeptide(L)'
;MKAKRVVGVLAALLLCICMIMPVNTDAAAQVRVRTVKGVTSSYTGRMSYCYVNGQKRKLTKYPIFKKSGAYMGPVGAILKNSKLKVKATAKGDKLTLTYGPNTVIVREDSRTAVTNGQKSTMGAPVVHGTYTATGKRRWIVPLNSVCTRLGINYKLSNGKIYISGTTQSSSNNTTGGTTTTKPSTTSSKEKIKIVIDAGHGGSDSGASGNGMAEKNLTLAIVL
;
A
#
# COMPACT_ATOMS: atom_id res chain seq x y z
N MET A 1 14.08 -53.88 -41.07
CA MET A 1 13.08 -52.79 -41.28
C MET A 1 12.22 -52.43 -40.08
N LYS A 2 12.11 -53.25 -39.00
CA LYS A 2 11.24 -52.97 -37.84
C LYS A 2 11.81 -51.89 -36.86
N ALA A 3 13.12 -51.80 -36.70
CA ALA A 3 13.75 -50.85 -35.77
C ALA A 3 13.60 -49.36 -36.17
N LYS A 4 13.67 -49.03 -37.47
CA LYS A 4 13.53 -47.66 -37.97
C LYS A 4 12.10 -47.06 -37.75
N ARG A 5 11.07 -47.93 -37.78
CA ARG A 5 9.67 -47.50 -37.54
C ARG A 5 9.40 -47.19 -36.06
N VAL A 6 10.05 -47.94 -35.15
CA VAL A 6 9.89 -47.74 -33.70
C VAL A 6 10.52 -46.42 -33.24
N VAL A 7 11.71 -46.09 -33.79
CA VAL A 7 12.39 -44.83 -33.50
C VAL A 7 11.58 -43.61 -33.96
N GLY A 8 10.96 -43.69 -35.16
CA GLY A 8 10.11 -42.62 -35.67
C GLY A 8 8.85 -42.39 -34.83
N VAL A 9 8.21 -43.43 -34.32
CA VAL A 9 7.02 -43.32 -33.44
C VAL A 9 7.40 -42.78 -32.09
N LEU A 10 8.55 -43.18 -31.53
CA LEU A 10 9.01 -42.62 -30.23
C LEU A 10 9.35 -41.14 -30.34
N ALA A 11 10.00 -40.72 -31.45
CA ALA A 11 10.33 -39.30 -31.69
C ALA A 11 9.06 -38.45 -31.87
N ALA A 12 8.06 -38.95 -32.59
CA ALA A 12 6.77 -38.27 -32.76
C ALA A 12 6.00 -38.19 -31.43
N LEU A 13 6.05 -39.21 -30.58
CA LEU A 13 5.43 -39.21 -29.28
C LEU A 13 6.11 -38.20 -28.30
N LEU A 14 7.45 -38.13 -28.37
CA LEU A 14 8.23 -37.18 -27.59
C LEU A 14 7.94 -35.74 -28.02
N LEU A 15 7.78 -35.46 -29.32
CA LEU A 15 7.40 -34.15 -29.85
C LEU A 15 5.97 -33.77 -29.42
N CYS A 16 5.02 -34.71 -29.40
CA CYS A 16 3.66 -34.49 -28.93
C CYS A 16 3.61 -34.20 -27.43
N ILE A 17 4.45 -34.86 -26.63
CA ILE A 17 4.51 -34.60 -25.18
C ILE A 17 5.07 -33.19 -24.90
N CYS A 18 6.01 -32.68 -25.67
CA CYS A 18 6.50 -31.31 -25.57
C CYS A 18 5.45 -30.24 -25.92
N MET A 19 4.44 -30.57 -26.73
CA MET A 19 3.35 -29.67 -27.08
C MET A 19 2.22 -29.65 -26.04
N ILE A 20 2.18 -30.62 -25.12
CA ILE A 20 1.14 -30.74 -24.10
C ILE A 20 1.64 -30.29 -22.71
N MET A 21 2.91 -29.84 -22.62
CA MET A 21 3.28 -29.13 -21.39
C MET A 21 2.40 -27.89 -21.31
N PRO A 22 1.51 -27.78 -20.30
CA PRO A 22 0.87 -26.51 -20.05
C PRO A 22 2.04 -25.55 -19.84
N VAL A 23 2.21 -24.61 -20.76
CA VAL A 23 2.97 -23.41 -20.46
C VAL A 23 2.20 -22.79 -19.31
N ASN A 24 2.58 -23.14 -18.07
CA ASN A 24 2.26 -22.36 -16.91
C ASN A 24 2.95 -21.00 -17.09
N THR A 25 2.47 -20.25 -18.06
CA THR A 25 2.53 -18.81 -17.96
C THR A 25 1.64 -18.50 -16.77
N ASP A 26 2.22 -18.50 -15.57
CA ASP A 26 1.86 -17.56 -14.55
C ASP A 26 2.08 -16.16 -15.17
N ALA A 27 1.27 -15.84 -16.15
CA ALA A 27 0.93 -14.49 -16.51
C ALA A 27 0.26 -13.97 -15.24
N ALA A 28 1.10 -13.44 -14.33
CA ALA A 28 0.70 -12.88 -13.07
C ALA A 28 -0.54 -12.04 -13.35
N ALA A 29 -1.70 -12.49 -12.86
CA ALA A 29 -3.00 -12.08 -13.37
C ALA A 29 -3.05 -10.55 -13.43
N GLN A 30 -2.94 -10.00 -14.62
CA GLN A 30 -2.79 -8.57 -14.85
C GLN A 30 -4.07 -7.86 -14.47
N VAL A 31 -3.93 -6.67 -13.89
CA VAL A 31 -5.03 -5.76 -13.62
C VAL A 31 -5.08 -4.72 -14.73
N ARG A 32 -6.15 -4.70 -15.51
CA ARG A 32 -6.34 -3.74 -16.59
C ARG A 32 -7.22 -2.58 -16.13
N VAL A 33 -6.70 -1.35 -16.29
CA VAL A 33 -7.40 -0.13 -15.93
C VAL A 33 -7.37 0.84 -17.10
N ARG A 34 -8.54 1.35 -17.49
CA ARG A 34 -8.69 2.40 -18.50
C ARG A 34 -8.82 3.76 -17.82
N THR A 35 -7.92 4.66 -18.12
CA THR A 35 -7.94 6.05 -17.61
C THR A 35 -9.09 6.86 -18.21
N VAL A 36 -9.36 8.03 -17.66
CA VAL A 36 -10.36 8.97 -18.21
C VAL A 36 -10.02 9.39 -19.64
N LYS A 37 -8.73 9.49 -19.96
CA LYS A 37 -8.24 9.79 -21.33
C LYS A 37 -8.38 8.62 -22.32
N GLY A 38 -9.02 7.52 -21.92
CA GLY A 38 -9.26 6.36 -22.79
C GLY A 38 -8.11 5.36 -22.89
N VAL A 39 -6.94 5.66 -22.34
CA VAL A 39 -5.76 4.77 -22.38
C VAL A 39 -5.97 3.59 -21.41
N THR A 40 -5.84 2.38 -21.93
CA THR A 40 -5.88 1.15 -21.12
C THR A 40 -4.46 0.68 -20.84
N SER A 41 -4.14 0.53 -19.56
CA SER A 41 -2.86 -0.01 -19.09
C SER A 41 -3.06 -1.32 -18.35
N SER A 42 -2.09 -2.22 -18.49
CA SER A 42 -2.02 -3.49 -17.77
C SER A 42 -0.97 -3.40 -16.67
N TYR A 43 -1.32 -3.85 -15.48
CA TYR A 43 -0.48 -3.79 -14.29
C TYR A 43 -0.29 -5.16 -13.67
N THR A 44 0.88 -5.41 -13.13
CA THR A 44 1.28 -6.64 -12.42
C THR A 44 1.06 -6.52 -10.91
N GLY A 45 1.43 -7.54 -10.15
CA GLY A 45 1.37 -7.51 -8.68
C GLY A 45 -0.06 -7.47 -8.15
N ARG A 46 -0.98 -8.19 -8.80
CA ARG A 46 -2.38 -8.29 -8.41
C ARG A 46 -2.52 -8.86 -7.00
N MET A 47 -3.26 -8.14 -6.14
CA MET A 47 -3.69 -8.63 -4.84
C MET A 47 -5.21 -8.55 -4.73
N SER A 48 -5.86 -9.69 -4.50
CA SER A 48 -7.31 -9.81 -4.43
C SER A 48 -7.87 -9.57 -3.04
N TYR A 49 -7.04 -9.24 -2.06
CA TYR A 49 -7.43 -8.87 -0.70
C TYR A 49 -6.34 -8.08 0.01
N CYS A 50 -6.71 -7.40 1.07
CA CYS A 50 -5.83 -6.80 2.07
C CYS A 50 -6.48 -6.95 3.45
N TYR A 51 -5.79 -6.53 4.50
CA TYR A 51 -6.34 -6.49 5.86
C TYR A 51 -6.54 -5.04 6.28
N VAL A 52 -7.71 -4.73 6.85
CA VAL A 52 -8.02 -3.40 7.38
C VAL A 52 -8.55 -3.57 8.80
N ASN A 53 -7.86 -3.01 9.77
CA ASN A 53 -8.12 -3.22 11.22
C ASN A 53 -8.26 -4.72 11.55
N GLY A 54 -7.31 -5.53 11.10
CA GLY A 54 -7.28 -6.98 11.29
C GLY A 54 -8.28 -7.78 10.44
N GLN A 55 -9.25 -7.14 9.80
CA GLN A 55 -10.27 -7.81 9.00
C GLN A 55 -9.85 -7.96 7.54
N LYS A 56 -10.00 -9.16 6.99
CA LYS A 56 -9.75 -9.45 5.57
C LYS A 56 -10.77 -8.75 4.69
N ARG A 57 -10.30 -7.89 3.77
CA ARG A 57 -11.10 -7.20 2.77
C ARG A 57 -10.92 -7.87 1.41
N LYS A 58 -11.96 -8.49 0.89
CA LYS A 58 -11.96 -9.06 -0.47
C LYS A 58 -11.97 -7.94 -1.51
N LEU A 59 -11.06 -7.99 -2.47
CA LEU A 59 -10.86 -7.00 -3.54
C LEU A 59 -10.88 -7.67 -4.93
N THR A 60 -11.56 -8.81 -5.08
CA THR A 60 -11.62 -9.57 -6.34
C THR A 60 -12.10 -8.76 -7.52
N LYS A 61 -13.09 -7.88 -7.28
CA LYS A 61 -13.67 -6.97 -8.31
C LYS A 61 -12.78 -5.76 -8.59
N TYR A 62 -11.98 -5.31 -7.62
CA TYR A 62 -11.14 -4.11 -7.69
C TYR A 62 -9.79 -4.41 -7.03
N PRO A 63 -8.96 -5.27 -7.64
CA PRO A 63 -7.73 -5.70 -7.02
C PRO A 63 -6.71 -4.56 -6.88
N ILE A 64 -5.84 -4.68 -5.89
CA ILE A 64 -4.63 -3.88 -5.78
C ILE A 64 -3.66 -4.33 -6.87
N PHE A 65 -2.82 -3.43 -7.36
CA PHE A 65 -1.78 -3.70 -8.35
C PHE A 65 -0.54 -2.83 -8.10
N LYS A 66 0.57 -3.11 -8.79
CA LYS A 66 1.79 -2.29 -8.73
C LYS A 66 1.83 -1.29 -9.89
N LYS A 67 2.18 -0.03 -9.59
CA LYS A 67 2.51 1.02 -10.56
C LYS A 67 3.69 1.83 -10.03
N SER A 68 4.75 1.98 -10.83
CA SER A 68 5.97 2.68 -10.41
C SER A 68 6.51 2.23 -9.04
N GLY A 69 6.52 0.92 -8.77
CA GLY A 69 6.96 0.35 -7.49
C GLY A 69 5.94 0.43 -6.34
N ALA A 70 4.92 1.28 -6.42
CA ALA A 70 3.93 1.44 -5.38
C ALA A 70 2.73 0.50 -5.54
N TYR A 71 2.18 0.00 -4.44
CA TYR A 71 0.90 -0.70 -4.44
C TYR A 71 -0.25 0.30 -4.51
N MET A 72 -1.00 0.20 -5.60
CA MET A 72 -2.14 1.04 -5.92
C MET A 72 -3.44 0.38 -5.50
N GLY A 73 -4.29 1.08 -4.75
CA GLY A 73 -5.54 0.51 -4.29
C GLY A 73 -6.74 1.45 -4.41
N PRO A 74 -7.96 0.88 -4.61
CA PRO A 74 -9.19 1.67 -4.74
C PRO A 74 -9.63 2.24 -3.39
N VAL A 75 -9.71 3.56 -3.31
CA VAL A 75 -10.07 4.31 -2.09
C VAL A 75 -11.39 3.86 -1.50
N GLY A 76 -12.42 3.74 -2.35
CA GLY A 76 -13.76 3.38 -1.90
C GLY A 76 -13.84 1.98 -1.25
N ALA A 77 -13.09 1.00 -1.78
CA ALA A 77 -13.14 -0.36 -1.28
C ALA A 77 -12.24 -0.58 -0.04
N ILE A 78 -11.15 0.17 0.09
CA ILE A 78 -10.13 -0.05 1.13
C ILE A 78 -10.30 0.94 2.28
N LEU A 79 -10.41 2.24 1.99
CA LEU A 79 -10.37 3.29 3.00
C LEU A 79 -11.77 3.79 3.39
N LYS A 80 -12.59 4.21 2.41
CA LYS A 80 -13.89 4.82 2.68
C LYS A 80 -14.89 3.85 3.31
N ASN A 81 -15.03 2.66 2.74
CA ASN A 81 -16.01 1.66 3.19
C ASN A 81 -15.41 0.70 4.23
N SER A 82 -14.52 1.18 5.07
CA SER A 82 -13.88 0.41 6.13
C SER A 82 -14.18 1.03 7.49
N LYS A 83 -13.92 0.27 8.57
CA LYS A 83 -14.02 0.76 9.95
C LYS A 83 -12.99 1.86 10.29
N LEU A 84 -12.14 2.27 9.33
CA LEU A 84 -11.20 3.38 9.49
C LEU A 84 -11.90 4.75 9.55
N LYS A 85 -13.15 4.85 9.09
CA LYS A 85 -13.90 6.13 9.05
C LYS A 85 -13.23 7.22 8.18
N VAL A 86 -12.45 6.85 7.16
CA VAL A 86 -11.89 7.81 6.22
C VAL A 86 -13.01 8.44 5.40
N LYS A 87 -13.14 9.76 5.45
CA LYS A 87 -14.03 10.51 4.57
C LYS A 87 -13.34 10.73 3.23
N ALA A 88 -14.06 10.54 2.13
CA ALA A 88 -13.54 10.73 0.77
C ALA A 88 -14.55 11.52 -0.06
N THR A 89 -14.14 12.67 -0.57
CA THR A 89 -14.94 13.55 -1.41
C THR A 89 -14.18 13.83 -2.71
N ALA A 90 -14.82 13.61 -3.85
CA ALA A 90 -14.26 13.89 -5.16
C ALA A 90 -15.00 15.06 -5.82
N LYS A 91 -14.23 15.98 -6.41
CA LYS A 91 -14.75 17.09 -7.22
C LYS A 91 -13.82 17.30 -8.41
N GLY A 92 -14.34 17.04 -9.63
CA GLY A 92 -13.56 17.07 -10.86
C GLY A 92 -12.36 16.09 -10.80
N ASP A 93 -11.17 16.60 -11.05
CA ASP A 93 -9.90 15.89 -11.02
C ASP A 93 -9.31 15.72 -9.60
N LYS A 94 -10.00 16.24 -8.57
CA LYS A 94 -9.52 16.32 -7.20
C LYS A 94 -10.23 15.34 -6.31
N LEU A 95 -9.46 14.60 -5.50
CA LEU A 95 -9.92 13.76 -4.41
C LEU A 95 -9.38 14.30 -3.09
N THR A 96 -10.29 14.55 -2.15
CA THR A 96 -9.97 14.94 -0.77
C THR A 96 -10.26 13.77 0.16
N LEU A 97 -9.28 13.40 0.96
CA LEU A 97 -9.37 12.34 1.97
C LEU A 97 -9.14 12.96 3.34
N THR A 98 -9.97 12.59 4.31
CA THR A 98 -9.83 13.08 5.70
C THR A 98 -9.92 11.92 6.68
N TYR A 99 -8.98 11.90 7.63
CA TYR A 99 -8.93 10.93 8.72
C TYR A 99 -8.42 11.62 10.00
N GLY A 100 -9.25 11.68 11.04
CA GLY A 100 -8.94 12.48 12.21
C GLY A 100 -8.65 13.94 11.83
N PRO A 101 -7.55 14.53 12.31
CA PRO A 101 -7.14 15.89 11.96
C PRO A 101 -6.52 16.03 10.57
N ASN A 102 -6.15 14.93 9.95
CA ASN A 102 -5.37 14.96 8.71
C ASN A 102 -6.26 15.01 7.46
N THR A 103 -5.93 15.92 6.56
CA THR A 103 -6.55 16.06 5.24
C THR A 103 -5.50 15.91 4.16
N VAL A 104 -5.75 15.02 3.22
CA VAL A 104 -4.89 14.76 2.07
C VAL A 104 -5.67 15.07 0.79
N ILE A 105 -5.14 15.96 -0.03
CA ILE A 105 -5.69 16.32 -1.32
C ILE A 105 -4.77 15.77 -2.40
N VAL A 106 -5.33 15.01 -3.33
CA VAL A 106 -4.61 14.46 -4.49
C VAL A 106 -5.38 14.77 -5.77
N ARG A 107 -4.67 14.79 -6.91
CA ARG A 107 -5.26 14.99 -8.24
C ARG A 107 -4.98 13.80 -9.14
N GLU A 108 -5.86 13.59 -10.10
CA GLU A 108 -5.67 12.60 -11.15
C GLU A 108 -4.35 12.85 -11.90
N ASP A 109 -3.66 11.77 -12.29
CA ASP A 109 -2.37 11.74 -12.98
C ASP A 109 -1.22 12.48 -12.27
N SER A 110 -1.42 12.92 -11.02
CA SER A 110 -0.41 13.66 -10.25
C SER A 110 0.26 12.77 -9.20
N ARG A 111 1.57 12.97 -9.01
CA ARG A 111 2.32 12.46 -7.85
C ARG A 111 2.30 13.43 -6.67
N THR A 112 1.79 14.64 -6.85
CA THR A 112 1.74 15.63 -5.77
C THR A 112 0.54 15.37 -4.87
N ALA A 113 0.78 15.30 -3.57
CA ALA A 113 -0.23 15.34 -2.53
C ALA A 113 -0.08 16.64 -1.71
N VAL A 114 -1.20 17.22 -1.30
CA VAL A 114 -1.22 18.30 -0.31
C VAL A 114 -1.77 17.74 0.98
N THR A 115 -0.96 17.71 2.03
CA THR A 115 -1.33 17.21 3.36
C THR A 115 -1.37 18.38 4.33
N ASN A 116 -2.53 18.70 4.88
CA ASN A 116 -2.70 19.84 5.81
C ASN A 116 -2.05 21.14 5.29
N GLY A 117 -2.20 21.42 3.98
CA GLY A 117 -1.63 22.58 3.31
C GLY A 117 -0.21 22.39 2.73
N GLN A 118 0.55 21.38 3.17
CA GLN A 118 1.93 21.13 2.72
C GLN A 118 1.98 20.20 1.51
N LYS A 119 2.72 20.59 0.46
CA LYS A 119 2.94 19.77 -0.75
C LYS A 119 4.03 18.73 -0.52
N SER A 120 3.83 17.52 -1.06
CA SER A 120 4.83 16.45 -1.04
C SER A 120 4.62 15.47 -2.19
N THR A 121 5.66 14.71 -2.54
CA THR A 121 5.63 13.74 -3.66
C THR A 121 5.25 12.35 -3.16
N MET A 122 4.40 11.66 -3.92
CA MET A 122 4.00 10.28 -3.69
C MET A 122 4.81 9.29 -4.56
N GLY A 123 4.85 8.02 -4.17
CA GLY A 123 5.57 6.96 -4.89
C GLY A 123 5.05 6.70 -6.31
N ALA A 124 3.76 6.98 -6.57
CA ALA A 124 3.16 6.85 -7.90
C ALA A 124 2.09 7.91 -8.13
N PRO A 125 1.76 8.25 -9.40
CA PRO A 125 0.64 9.13 -9.70
C PRO A 125 -0.69 8.46 -9.39
N VAL A 126 -1.67 9.26 -8.96
CA VAL A 126 -3.04 8.82 -8.72
C VAL A 126 -3.70 8.43 -10.05
N VAL A 127 -4.52 7.41 -10.01
CA VAL A 127 -5.30 6.96 -11.17
C VAL A 127 -6.79 7.10 -10.86
N HIS A 128 -7.52 7.85 -11.68
CA HIS A 128 -8.98 7.83 -11.70
C HIS A 128 -9.40 7.04 -12.93
N GLY A 129 -9.62 5.74 -12.77
CA GLY A 129 -9.76 4.84 -13.91
C GLY A 129 -10.80 3.74 -13.71
N THR A 130 -11.20 3.16 -14.84
CA THR A 130 -12.17 2.09 -14.93
C THR A 130 -11.47 0.75 -14.93
N TYR A 131 -11.74 -0.09 -13.94
CA TYR A 131 -11.33 -1.49 -13.97
C TYR A 131 -12.07 -2.21 -15.11
N THR A 132 -11.35 -2.69 -16.11
CA THR A 132 -11.97 -3.26 -17.31
C THR A 132 -12.82 -4.49 -17.01
N ALA A 133 -12.41 -5.29 -16.00
CA ALA A 133 -13.17 -6.48 -15.58
C ALA A 133 -14.56 -6.17 -15.00
N THR A 134 -14.83 -4.94 -14.56
CA THR A 134 -16.11 -4.58 -13.93
C THR A 134 -16.82 -3.41 -14.60
N GLY A 135 -16.15 -2.71 -15.52
CA GLY A 135 -16.66 -1.46 -16.13
C GLY A 135 -16.84 -0.31 -15.14
N LYS A 136 -16.38 -0.45 -13.88
CA LYS A 136 -16.61 0.59 -12.85
C LYS A 136 -15.37 1.44 -12.63
N ARG A 137 -15.57 2.77 -12.67
CA ARG A 137 -14.53 3.77 -12.39
C ARG A 137 -14.28 3.89 -10.90
N ARG A 138 -12.99 4.04 -10.52
CA ARG A 138 -12.54 4.19 -9.13
C ARG A 138 -11.38 5.17 -9.04
N TRP A 139 -11.30 5.87 -7.91
CA TRP A 139 -10.08 6.54 -7.48
C TRP A 139 -9.13 5.51 -6.89
N ILE A 140 -7.94 5.42 -7.46
CA ILE A 140 -6.91 4.44 -7.14
C ILE A 140 -5.65 5.20 -6.75
N VAL A 141 -5.19 5.00 -5.53
CA VAL A 141 -4.09 5.78 -4.94
C VAL A 141 -2.93 4.89 -4.51
N PRO A 142 -1.71 5.42 -4.45
CA PRO A 142 -0.57 4.71 -3.85
C PRO A 142 -0.82 4.58 -2.33
N LEU A 143 -1.18 3.36 -1.89
CA LEU A 143 -1.71 3.09 -0.55
C LEU A 143 -0.77 3.53 0.56
N ASN A 144 0.53 3.15 0.49
CA ASN A 144 1.50 3.56 1.49
C ASN A 144 1.57 5.08 1.61
N SER A 145 1.76 5.77 0.47
CA SER A 145 1.89 7.23 0.44
C SER A 145 0.69 7.95 1.05
N VAL A 146 -0.52 7.46 0.78
CA VAL A 146 -1.76 8.09 1.26
C VAL A 146 -2.03 7.72 2.72
N CYS A 147 -1.85 6.46 3.11
CA CYS A 147 -2.04 6.03 4.49
C CYS A 147 -1.11 6.78 5.45
N THR A 148 0.19 6.88 5.14
CA THR A 148 1.16 7.61 5.95
C THR A 148 0.76 9.07 6.15
N ARG A 149 0.32 9.74 5.08
CA ARG A 149 -0.12 11.15 5.14
C ARG A 149 -1.42 11.37 5.93
N LEU A 150 -2.27 10.37 5.96
CA LEU A 150 -3.47 10.38 6.79
C LEU A 150 -3.19 10.01 8.26
N GLY A 151 -1.98 9.60 8.61
CA GLY A 151 -1.68 9.06 9.93
C GLY A 151 -2.27 7.67 10.15
N ILE A 152 -2.42 6.89 9.08
CA ILE A 152 -2.91 5.51 9.09
C ILE A 152 -1.71 4.58 8.93
N ASN A 153 -1.60 3.57 9.77
CA ASN A 153 -0.54 2.57 9.67
C ASN A 153 -0.69 1.74 8.39
N TYR A 154 0.39 1.63 7.64
CA TYR A 154 0.51 0.76 6.48
C TYR A 154 1.69 -0.18 6.66
N LYS A 155 1.47 -1.48 6.51
CA LYS A 155 2.52 -2.49 6.54
C LYS A 155 2.35 -3.47 5.39
N LEU A 156 3.44 -3.71 4.66
CA LEU A 156 3.56 -4.83 3.73
C LEU A 156 4.38 -5.92 4.40
N SER A 157 3.80 -7.10 4.60
CA SER A 157 4.46 -8.23 5.25
C SER A 157 4.02 -9.53 4.58
N ASN A 158 4.97 -10.40 4.25
CA ASN A 158 4.72 -11.69 3.60
C ASN A 158 3.78 -11.58 2.39
N GLY A 159 4.03 -10.59 1.52
CA GLY A 159 3.22 -10.33 0.34
C GLY A 159 1.78 -9.88 0.61
N LYS A 160 1.45 -9.48 1.85
CA LYS A 160 0.11 -9.02 2.24
C LYS A 160 0.15 -7.59 2.76
N ILE A 161 -0.88 -6.82 2.46
CA ILE A 161 -1.03 -5.43 2.92
C ILE A 161 -1.93 -5.40 4.14
N TYR A 162 -1.44 -4.73 5.19
CA TYR A 162 -2.13 -4.48 6.45
C TYR A 162 -2.28 -2.97 6.63
N ILE A 163 -3.49 -2.52 6.89
CA ILE A 163 -3.84 -1.11 7.10
C ILE A 163 -4.62 -1.04 8.41
N SER A 164 -4.19 -0.19 9.35
CA SER A 164 -4.89 -0.01 10.62
C SER A 164 -4.93 1.45 11.03
N GLY A 165 -6.05 1.87 11.58
CA GLY A 165 -6.15 3.18 12.20
C GLY A 165 -5.21 3.27 13.39
N THR A 166 -4.65 4.46 13.61
CA THR A 166 -4.06 4.77 14.91
C THR A 166 -5.20 4.87 15.90
N THR A 167 -5.19 4.03 16.93
CA THR A 167 -6.04 4.26 18.10
C THR A 167 -5.55 5.54 18.74
N GLN A 168 -6.29 6.65 18.55
CA GLN A 168 -6.21 7.71 19.54
C GLN A 168 -6.74 7.08 20.83
N SER A 169 -5.84 6.79 21.76
CA SER A 169 -6.21 6.53 23.14
C SER A 169 -6.91 7.79 23.66
N SER A 170 -8.23 7.83 23.55
CA SER A 170 -9.02 8.65 24.44
C SER A 170 -8.83 8.05 25.84
N SER A 171 -7.87 8.54 26.57
CA SER A 171 -7.87 8.36 28.02
C SER A 171 -9.10 9.10 28.56
N ASN A 172 -10.26 8.44 28.54
CA ASN A 172 -11.35 8.79 29.41
C ASN A 172 -10.98 8.33 30.83
N ASN A 173 -10.20 9.11 31.53
CA ASN A 173 -10.25 9.09 32.98
C ASN A 173 -11.55 9.78 33.41
N THR A 174 -12.57 8.95 33.59
CA THR A 174 -13.74 9.35 34.36
C THR A 174 -13.36 9.23 35.82
N THR A 175 -12.99 10.34 36.45
CA THR A 175 -13.13 10.51 37.91
C THR A 175 -13.76 11.87 38.11
N GLY A 176 -14.93 11.85 38.72
CA GLY A 176 -15.72 13.02 38.98
C GLY A 176 -15.04 14.01 39.95
N GLY A 177 -15.33 15.27 39.76
CA GLY A 177 -14.87 16.33 40.61
C GLY A 177 -15.20 17.68 39.97
N THR A 178 -16.31 18.25 40.38
CA THR A 178 -16.78 19.62 40.11
C THR A 178 -15.77 20.63 40.60
N THR A 179 -15.23 21.51 39.73
CA THR A 179 -14.93 22.90 40.08
C THR A 179 -14.67 23.74 38.84
N THR A 180 -15.42 24.79 38.70
CA THR A 180 -15.30 25.93 37.77
C THR A 180 -13.98 26.67 37.96
N THR A 181 -13.18 26.82 36.86
CA THR A 181 -12.27 27.98 36.69
C THR A 181 -11.92 28.20 35.22
N LYS A 182 -12.14 29.41 34.78
CA LYS A 182 -11.62 30.33 33.76
C LYS A 182 -10.49 29.81 32.81
N PRO A 183 -10.55 30.07 31.48
CA PRO A 183 -9.52 29.66 30.53
C PRO A 183 -8.24 30.48 30.73
N SER A 184 -7.17 29.76 31.08
CA SER A 184 -5.80 30.29 31.05
C SER A 184 -5.09 29.70 29.82
N THR A 185 -4.71 30.58 28.91
CA THR A 185 -3.81 30.28 27.77
C THR A 185 -2.43 29.94 28.32
N THR A 186 -2.10 28.65 28.34
CA THR A 186 -0.72 28.20 28.51
C THR A 186 -0.42 27.16 27.44
N SER A 187 0.39 27.59 26.47
CA SER A 187 0.99 26.73 25.45
C SER A 187 1.91 25.72 26.15
N SER A 188 1.40 24.56 26.52
CA SER A 188 2.22 23.43 26.91
C SER A 188 2.82 22.82 25.63
N LYS A 189 4.12 23.00 25.43
CA LYS A 189 4.91 22.23 24.46
C LYS A 189 4.79 20.75 24.89
N GLU A 190 3.95 19.98 24.21
CA GLU A 190 3.95 18.52 24.37
C GLU A 190 5.36 18.01 24.03
N LYS A 191 6.02 17.41 25.00
CA LYS A 191 7.30 16.74 24.78
C LYS A 191 7.02 15.48 23.95
N ILE A 192 7.42 15.50 22.68
CA ILE A 192 7.40 14.31 21.82
C ILE A 192 8.48 13.36 22.36
N LYS A 193 8.06 12.16 22.78
CA LYS A 193 8.98 11.11 23.18
C LYS A 193 9.32 10.30 21.94
N ILE A 194 10.58 10.38 21.49
CA ILE A 194 11.10 9.61 20.37
C ILE A 194 11.96 8.49 20.96
N VAL A 195 11.69 7.25 20.58
CA VAL A 195 12.53 6.09 20.89
C VAL A 195 13.18 5.70 19.59
N ILE A 196 14.53 5.71 19.58
CA ILE A 196 15.34 5.26 18.45
C ILE A 196 16.04 4.00 18.92
N ASP A 197 15.88 2.92 18.17
CA ASP A 197 16.51 1.62 18.44
C ASP A 197 17.55 1.37 17.35
N ALA A 198 18.80 1.11 17.77
CA ALA A 198 19.89 0.78 16.86
C ALA A 198 19.73 -0.66 16.39
N GLY A 199 19.59 -0.87 15.08
CA GLY A 199 19.59 -2.21 14.50
C GLY A 199 20.95 -2.88 14.63
N HIS A 200 20.95 -4.23 14.73
CA HIS A 200 22.13 -5.09 14.93
C HIS A 200 22.78 -4.91 16.32
N GLY A 201 23.76 -5.73 16.65
CA GLY A 201 24.49 -5.64 17.94
C GLY A 201 25.03 -6.99 18.42
N GLY A 202 25.87 -6.98 19.45
CA GLY A 202 26.48 -8.20 19.97
C GLY A 202 27.24 -8.99 18.90
N SER A 203 26.85 -10.25 18.65
CA SER A 203 27.41 -11.14 17.63
C SER A 203 26.90 -10.80 16.20
N ASP A 204 25.77 -10.09 16.06
CA ASP A 204 25.23 -9.65 14.76
C ASP A 204 25.88 -8.34 14.32
N SER A 205 26.79 -8.43 13.37
CA SER A 205 27.49 -7.27 12.81
C SER A 205 26.67 -6.47 11.81
N GLY A 206 25.57 -7.04 11.27
CA GLY A 206 24.94 -6.52 10.07
C GLY A 206 25.86 -6.58 8.85
N ALA A 207 25.60 -5.76 7.85
CA ALA A 207 26.46 -5.63 6.69
C ALA A 207 27.83 -5.07 7.06
N SER A 208 28.89 -5.55 6.38
CA SER A 208 30.26 -5.07 6.56
C SER A 208 30.86 -4.63 5.24
N GLY A 209 31.52 -3.47 5.23
CA GLY A 209 32.17 -2.90 4.04
C GLY A 209 33.04 -1.71 4.40
N ASN A 210 34.09 -1.48 3.61
CA ASN A 210 35.03 -0.37 3.82
C ASN A 210 35.58 -0.25 5.24
N GLY A 211 35.81 -1.38 5.92
CA GLY A 211 36.34 -1.40 7.30
C GLY A 211 35.32 -1.06 8.39
N MET A 212 34.04 -0.91 8.05
CA MET A 212 32.96 -0.63 9.01
C MET A 212 31.95 -1.76 9.05
N ALA A 213 31.37 -2.00 10.25
CA ALA A 213 30.24 -2.89 10.45
C ALA A 213 28.99 -2.04 10.70
N GLU A 214 27.83 -2.48 10.15
CA GLU A 214 26.55 -1.76 10.24
C GLU A 214 26.13 -1.47 11.68
N LYS A 215 26.35 -2.42 12.60
CA LYS A 215 26.07 -2.23 14.03
C LYS A 215 26.75 -1.01 14.65
N ASN A 216 27.98 -0.71 14.23
CA ASN A 216 28.72 0.46 14.75
C ASN A 216 28.15 1.76 14.19
N LEU A 217 27.71 1.74 12.93
CA LEU A 217 27.11 2.91 12.27
C LEU A 217 25.72 3.21 12.86
N THR A 218 24.87 2.19 13.02
CA THR A 218 23.52 2.35 13.60
C THR A 218 23.58 2.82 15.05
N LEU A 219 24.51 2.29 15.85
CA LEU A 219 24.74 2.74 17.23
C LEU A 219 25.22 4.21 17.28
N ALA A 220 26.14 4.61 16.39
CA ALA A 220 26.64 5.98 16.33
C ALA A 220 25.59 7.01 15.91
N ILE A 221 24.54 6.58 15.19
CA ILE A 221 23.43 7.47 14.78
C ILE A 221 22.46 7.73 15.94
N VAL A 222 22.32 6.78 16.89
CA VAL A 222 21.33 6.87 17.98
C VAL A 222 21.90 7.41 19.29
N LEU A 223 23.24 7.50 19.44
CA LEU A 223 23.94 8.10 20.57
C LEU A 223 24.20 9.58 20.38
#